data_1622f0d1c646c89d34e603f90ad681bf
#
_entry.id   1622f0d1c646c89d34e603f90ad681bf
#
_cell.length_a   1.000
_cell.length_b   1.000
_cell.length_c   1.000
_cell.angle_alpha   90.00
_cell.angle_beta   90.00
_cell.angle_gamma   90.00
#
_symmetry.space_group_name_H-M   'P 1'
#
loop_
_entity.id
_entity.type
_entity.pdbx_description
1 polymer ?
#
loop_
_entity_poly.entity_id
_entity_poly.type
_entity_poly.pdbx_seq_one_letter_code
_entity_poly.pdbx_strand_id
1 'polypeptide(L)'
;LEQKHIPVITAPAKVKRDETFLVTIEVGKYKAHPNEPGHFIEWIELYSGDTFLFRVSFAGSLSDPKVTIPIKLTHAHGPLKACEKCNLHGLWEGIKDIEVED
;
A
#
# COMPACT_ATOMS: atom_id res chain seq x y z
N LEU A 1 5.76 10.91 -13.49
CA LEU A 1 6.17 10.89 -12.07
C LEU A 1 5.16 10.13 -11.23
N GLU A 2 3.86 10.39 -11.41
CA GLU A 2 2.80 9.71 -10.68
C GLU A 2 2.80 8.21 -10.91
N GLN A 3 2.99 7.76 -12.15
CA GLN A 3 2.98 6.33 -12.48
C GLN A 3 4.08 5.54 -11.76
N LYS A 4 5.18 6.22 -11.40
CA LYS A 4 6.29 5.60 -10.67
C LYS A 4 6.07 5.60 -9.17
N HIS A 5 5.23 6.50 -8.64
CA HIS A 5 5.15 6.79 -7.21
C HIS A 5 3.84 6.38 -6.55
N ILE A 6 2.72 6.38 -7.29
CA ILE A 6 1.44 6.05 -6.68
C ILE A 6 1.44 4.59 -6.22
N PRO A 7 1.18 4.32 -4.93
CA PRO A 7 1.05 2.94 -4.46
C PRO A 7 -0.26 2.36 -4.97
N VAL A 8 -0.18 1.20 -5.63
CA VAL A 8 -1.35 0.52 -6.18
C VAL A 8 -1.78 -0.58 -5.24
N ILE A 9 -3.03 -0.52 -4.79
CA ILE A 9 -3.60 -1.49 -3.87
C ILE A 9 -4.37 -2.54 -4.67
N THR A 10 -4.04 -3.81 -4.46
CA THR A 10 -4.80 -4.94 -5.00
C THR A 10 -5.42 -5.69 -3.84
N ALA A 11 -6.76 -5.72 -3.81
CA ALA A 11 -7.53 -6.38 -2.77
C ALA A 11 -8.92 -6.71 -3.32
N PRO A 12 -9.67 -7.64 -2.71
CA PRO A 12 -11.07 -7.84 -3.08
C PRO A 12 -11.87 -6.56 -2.87
N ALA A 13 -12.82 -6.27 -3.77
CA ALA A 13 -13.69 -5.11 -3.63
C ALA A 13 -14.67 -5.27 -2.47
N LYS A 14 -14.99 -6.50 -2.12
CA LYS A 14 -15.94 -6.84 -1.05
C LYS A 14 -15.36 -7.97 -0.22
N VAL A 15 -15.38 -7.81 1.10
CA VAL A 15 -14.87 -8.79 2.06
C VAL A 15 -15.90 -9.00 3.16
N LYS A 16 -15.80 -10.14 3.85
CA LYS A 16 -16.66 -10.43 5.01
C LYS A 16 -16.02 -9.92 6.29
N ARG A 17 -16.88 -9.47 7.21
CA ARG A 17 -16.43 -8.98 8.51
C ARG A 17 -15.65 -10.08 9.25
N ASP A 18 -14.52 -9.66 9.83
CA ASP A 18 -13.62 -10.50 10.64
C ASP A 18 -13.02 -11.70 9.88
N GLU A 19 -13.13 -11.72 8.54
CA GLU A 19 -12.52 -12.75 7.73
C GLU A 19 -11.22 -12.24 7.11
N THR A 20 -10.15 -13.00 7.27
CA THR A 20 -8.83 -12.62 6.77
C THR A 20 -8.80 -12.62 5.24
N PHE A 21 -8.24 -11.59 4.65
CA PHE A 21 -7.98 -11.52 3.21
C PHE A 21 -6.61 -10.91 2.96
N LEU A 22 -6.08 -11.14 1.76
CA LEU A 22 -4.76 -10.63 1.39
C LEU A 22 -4.89 -9.27 0.71
N VAL A 23 -4.04 -8.33 1.09
CA VAL A 23 -3.87 -7.07 0.40
C VAL A 23 -2.44 -6.99 -0.13
N THR A 24 -2.31 -6.59 -1.39
CA THR A 24 -1.01 -6.36 -2.03
C THR A 24 -0.90 -4.88 -2.36
N ILE A 25 0.23 -4.28 -2.01
CA ILE A 25 0.52 -2.89 -2.35
C ILE A 25 1.84 -2.87 -3.10
N GLU A 26 1.85 -2.22 -4.25
CA GLU A 26 3.04 -2.13 -5.09
C GLU A 26 3.27 -0.71 -5.55
N VAL A 27 4.48 -0.20 -5.39
CA VAL A 27 4.92 1.07 -5.95
C VAL A 27 5.71 0.77 -7.22
N GLY A 28 5.38 1.48 -8.31
CA GLY A 28 6.02 1.23 -9.59
C GLY A 28 5.36 0.16 -10.43
N LYS A 29 4.11 -0.16 -10.15
CA LYS A 29 3.37 -1.19 -10.91
C LYS A 29 3.18 -0.83 -12.37
N TYR A 30 2.83 0.43 -12.64
CA TYR A 30 2.58 0.89 -14.02
C TYR A 30 3.85 1.33 -14.72
N LYS A 31 4.82 1.82 -13.97
CA LYS A 31 6.11 2.22 -14.48
C LYS A 31 7.13 2.08 -13.35
N ALA A 32 8.16 1.28 -13.56
CA ALA A 32 9.11 0.94 -12.51
C ALA A 32 9.72 2.19 -11.85
N HIS A 33 9.70 2.22 -10.52
CA HIS A 33 10.39 3.22 -9.73
C HIS A 33 11.87 2.81 -9.60
N PRO A 34 12.81 3.76 -9.65
CA PRO A 34 14.21 3.42 -9.37
C PRO A 34 14.37 2.76 -8.00
N ASN A 35 15.28 1.80 -7.92
CA ASN A 35 15.59 1.12 -6.66
C ASN A 35 17.11 1.03 -6.52
N GLU A 36 17.69 2.15 -6.12
CA GLU A 36 19.13 2.36 -6.00
C GLU A 36 19.43 2.92 -4.62
N PRO A 37 20.68 2.84 -4.12
CA PRO A 37 20.97 3.35 -2.77
C PRO A 37 20.59 4.81 -2.55
N GLY A 38 20.70 5.65 -3.59
CA GLY A 38 20.37 7.07 -3.50
C GLY A 38 18.95 7.43 -3.94
N HIS A 39 18.16 6.48 -4.45
CA HIS A 39 16.82 6.74 -4.95
C HIS A 39 15.97 5.48 -4.82
N PHE A 40 15.14 5.40 -3.79
CA PHE A 40 14.34 4.22 -3.48
C PHE A 40 13.11 4.59 -2.66
N ILE A 41 12.17 3.64 -2.57
CA ILE A 41 11.00 3.75 -1.70
C ILE A 41 11.40 3.32 -0.30
N GLU A 42 11.24 4.21 0.69
CA GLU A 42 11.68 3.95 2.06
C GLU A 42 10.71 3.04 2.81
N TRP A 43 9.40 3.24 2.63
CA TRP A 43 8.37 2.46 3.31
C TRP A 43 7.02 2.58 2.61
N ILE A 44 6.14 1.62 2.93
CA ILE A 44 4.73 1.61 2.54
C ILE A 44 3.91 1.45 3.81
N GLU A 45 2.84 2.24 3.94
CA GLU A 45 1.85 2.14 5.01
C GLU A 45 0.48 1.87 4.43
N LEU A 46 -0.37 1.19 5.19
CA LEU A 46 -1.77 1.00 4.83
C LEU A 46 -2.68 1.43 5.97
N TYR A 47 -3.78 2.08 5.60
CA TYR A 47 -4.84 2.53 6.48
C TYR A 47 -6.19 2.03 5.98
N SER A 48 -7.11 1.77 6.90
CA SER A 48 -8.54 1.65 6.60
C SER A 48 -9.20 2.95 7.07
N GLY A 49 -9.57 3.82 6.13
CA GLY A 49 -9.92 5.19 6.48
C GLY A 49 -8.76 5.85 7.20
N ASP A 50 -8.97 6.26 8.46
CA ASP A 50 -7.92 6.86 9.29
C ASP A 50 -7.25 5.86 10.23
N THR A 51 -7.66 4.59 10.20
CA THR A 51 -7.12 3.57 11.07
C THR A 51 -5.86 2.96 10.48
N PHE A 52 -4.74 3.10 11.18
CA PHE A 52 -3.46 2.52 10.78
C PHE A 52 -3.51 0.99 10.85
N LEU A 53 -3.03 0.31 9.81
CA LEU A 53 -2.98 -1.15 9.78
C LEU A 53 -1.55 -1.68 9.84
N PHE A 54 -0.64 -1.18 9.02
CA PHE A 54 0.75 -1.62 9.05
C PHE A 54 1.68 -0.65 8.32
N ARG A 55 2.97 -0.81 8.60
CA ARG A 55 4.07 -0.18 7.85
C ARG A 55 5.13 -1.24 7.55
N VAL A 56 5.66 -1.21 6.34
CA VAL A 56 6.80 -2.05 5.95
C VAL A 56 7.89 -1.13 5.41
N SER A 57 9.09 -1.25 5.96
CA SER A 57 10.26 -0.48 5.53
C SER A 57 11.12 -1.31 4.59
N PHE A 58 11.79 -0.64 3.66
CA PHE A 58 12.59 -1.29 2.62
C PHE A 58 14.04 -0.84 2.69
N ALA A 59 14.94 -1.75 2.28
CA ALA A 59 16.34 -1.42 2.06
C ALA A 59 16.51 -1.11 0.58
N GLY A 60 17.02 0.08 0.27
CA GLY A 60 17.25 0.50 -1.10
C GLY A 60 18.14 -0.48 -1.85
N SER A 61 17.82 -0.79 -3.08
CA SER A 61 18.46 -1.78 -3.97
C SER A 61 18.25 -3.24 -3.58
N LEU A 62 17.90 -3.53 -2.32
CA LEU A 62 17.86 -4.91 -1.80
C LEU A 62 16.44 -5.43 -1.64
N SER A 63 15.46 -4.55 -1.47
CA SER A 63 14.06 -4.92 -1.30
C SER A 63 13.21 -4.20 -2.34
N ASP A 64 12.34 -4.93 -3.03
CA ASP A 64 11.40 -4.32 -3.97
C ASP A 64 10.20 -3.74 -3.20
N PRO A 65 9.66 -2.59 -3.65
CA PRO A 65 8.55 -1.93 -2.96
C PRO A 65 7.21 -2.58 -3.29
N LYS A 66 7.05 -3.81 -2.86
CA LYS A 66 5.84 -4.61 -3.02
C LYS A 66 5.66 -5.48 -1.80
N VAL A 67 4.46 -5.44 -1.20
CA VAL A 67 4.14 -6.23 -0.02
C VAL A 67 2.78 -6.88 -0.16
N THR A 68 2.64 -8.07 0.40
CA THR A 68 1.37 -8.78 0.51
C THR A 68 1.19 -9.17 1.95
N ILE A 69 0.14 -8.66 2.59
CA ILE A 69 -0.09 -8.86 4.02
C ILE A 69 -1.54 -9.30 4.25
N PRO A 70 -1.75 -10.30 5.12
CA PRO A 70 -3.11 -10.66 5.52
C PRO A 70 -3.65 -9.63 6.51
N ILE A 71 -4.88 -9.17 6.28
CA ILE A 71 -5.58 -8.27 7.20
C ILE A 71 -7.02 -8.74 7.35
N LYS A 72 -7.71 -8.20 8.34
CA LYS A 72 -9.16 -8.39 8.48
C LYS A 72 -9.76 -7.09 9.03
N LEU A 73 -11.00 -6.82 8.65
CA LEU A 73 -11.71 -5.62 9.04
C LEU A 73 -13.00 -5.98 9.75
N THR A 74 -13.31 -5.29 10.85
CA THR A 74 -14.58 -5.46 11.54
C THR A 74 -15.68 -4.66 10.83
N HIS A 75 -15.31 -3.54 10.24
CA HIS A 75 -16.18 -2.70 9.41
C HIS A 75 -15.32 -1.79 8.55
N ALA A 76 -15.92 -1.16 7.55
CA ALA A 76 -15.20 -0.19 6.72
C ALA A 76 -15.19 1.16 7.42
N HIS A 77 -13.99 1.69 7.70
CA HIS A 77 -13.78 3.04 8.22
C HIS A 77 -13.67 4.07 7.10
N GLY A 78 -13.77 3.64 5.88
CA GLY A 78 -13.54 4.39 4.66
C GLY A 78 -12.79 3.52 3.67
N PRO A 79 -12.26 4.08 2.57
CA PRO A 79 -11.49 3.29 1.63
C PRO A 79 -10.16 2.83 2.23
N LEU A 80 -9.56 1.80 1.64
CA LEU A 80 -8.16 1.49 1.92
C LEU A 80 -7.30 2.59 1.33
N LYS A 81 -6.34 3.07 2.12
CA LYS A 81 -5.43 4.14 1.70
C LYS A 81 -4.00 3.68 1.93
N ALA A 82 -3.21 3.63 0.87
CA ALA A 82 -1.79 3.32 0.95
C ALA A 82 -0.99 4.62 0.82
N CYS A 83 0.03 4.75 1.64
CA CYS A 83 1.00 5.85 1.56
C CYS A 83 2.38 5.25 1.38
N GLU A 84 3.22 5.91 0.57
CA GLU A 84 4.61 5.52 0.46
C GLU A 84 5.49 6.77 0.54
N LYS A 85 6.76 6.56 0.89
CA LYS A 85 7.75 7.63 0.88
C LYS A 85 8.90 7.28 -0.03
N CYS A 86 9.11 8.12 -1.07
CA CYS A 86 10.32 8.11 -1.88
C CYS A 86 11.32 9.07 -1.23
N ASN A 87 12.58 8.64 -1.07
CA ASN A 87 13.58 9.49 -0.42
C ASN A 87 13.87 10.80 -1.15
N LEU A 88 13.62 10.86 -2.46
CA LEU A 88 13.83 12.07 -3.25
C LEU A 88 12.55 12.85 -3.54
N HIS A 89 11.42 12.17 -3.73
CA HIS A 89 10.18 12.81 -4.20
C HIS A 89 9.05 12.83 -3.19
N GLY A 90 9.32 12.46 -1.94
CA GLY A 90 8.38 12.63 -0.84
C GLY A 90 7.26 11.61 -0.77
N LEU A 91 6.11 12.04 -0.27
CA LEU A 91 4.97 11.19 0.07
C LEU A 91 3.97 11.11 -1.06
N TRP A 92 3.43 9.92 -1.32
CA TRP A 92 2.41 9.67 -2.33
C TRP A 92 1.34 8.74 -1.77
N GLU A 93 0.09 8.91 -2.22
CA GLU A 93 -1.05 8.12 -1.77
C GLU A 93 -1.74 7.42 -2.93
N GLY A 94 -2.32 6.24 -2.64
CA GLY A 94 -3.24 5.54 -3.51
C GLY A 94 -4.44 5.07 -2.69
N ILE A 95 -5.59 4.96 -3.33
CA ILE A 95 -6.85 4.64 -2.67
C ILE A 95 -7.53 3.50 -3.39
N LYS A 96 -8.18 2.60 -2.64
CA LYS A 96 -9.06 1.58 -3.19
C LYS A 96 -10.30 1.46 -2.31
N ASP A 97 -11.47 1.60 -2.92
CA ASP A 97 -12.71 1.40 -2.21
C ASP A 97 -12.86 -0.07 -1.81
N ILE A 98 -13.41 -0.30 -0.64
CA ILE A 98 -13.68 -1.64 -0.12
C ILE A 98 -14.99 -1.65 0.63
N GLU A 99 -15.73 -2.73 0.47
CA GLU A 99 -16.99 -2.96 1.17
C GLU A 99 -16.80 -4.12 2.15
N VAL A 100 -17.26 -3.93 3.38
CA VAL A 100 -17.25 -4.98 4.42
C VAL A 100 -18.68 -5.39 4.68
N GLU A 101 -19.00 -6.67 4.48
CA GLU A 101 -20.34 -7.20 4.70
C GLU A 101 -20.37 -8.20 5.86
N ASP A 102 -21.52 -8.33 6.46
CA ASP A 102 -21.72 -9.23 7.60
C ASP A 102 -21.69 -10.71 7.20
#